data_bccabf8596ebc4ae4ee19bf52fc31bdf
#
_entry.id   bccabf8596ebc4ae4ee19bf52fc31bdf
#
_cell.length_a   1.000
_cell.length_b   1.000
_cell.length_c   1.000
_cell.angle_alpha   90.00
_cell.angle_beta   90.00
_cell.angle_gamma   90.00
#
_symmetry.space_group_name_H-M   'P 1'
#
loop_
_entity.id
_entity.type
_entity.pdbx_description
1 polymer ?
#
loop_
_entity_poly.entity_id
_entity_poly.type
_entity_poly.pdbx_seq_one_letter_code
_entity_poly.pdbx_strand_id
1 'polypeptide(L)' 'MQLSYKKLWKLLIDRDLKKKDLSEMAGISSTCIAKLGRNENVNTNILVKICNALECDICDILELTESASEEGGNHE' A
#
# COMPACT_ATOMS: atom_id res chain seq x y z
N MET A 1 -5.75 -15.31 -2.43
CA MET A 1 -4.82 -14.21 -2.65
C MET A 1 -5.12 -13.04 -1.77
N GLN A 2 -4.11 -12.34 -1.36
CA GLN A 2 -4.25 -11.17 -0.51
C GLN A 2 -3.51 -9.99 -1.12
N LEU A 3 -4.02 -8.80 -0.84
CA LEU A 3 -3.30 -7.58 -1.18
C LEU A 3 -2.11 -7.42 -0.26
N SER A 4 -1.02 -6.94 -0.82
CA SER A 4 0.17 -6.63 -0.05
C SER A 4 0.72 -5.28 -0.51
N TYR A 5 1.05 -4.44 0.46
CA TYR A 5 1.66 -3.14 0.18
C TYR A 5 3.14 -3.14 0.54
N LYS A 6 3.73 -4.33 0.62
CA LYS A 6 5.14 -4.46 0.98
C LYS A 6 6.03 -3.69 0.03
N LYS A 7 5.69 -3.69 -1.25
CA LYS A 7 6.45 -2.94 -2.25
C LYS A 7 6.45 -1.45 -1.95
N LEU A 8 5.31 -0.94 -1.48
CA LEU A 8 5.21 0.46 -1.11
C LEU A 8 6.21 0.82 -0.02
N TRP A 9 6.27 -0.03 1.03
CA TRP A 9 7.18 0.23 2.13
C TRP A 9 8.63 0.17 1.69
N LYS A 10 8.97 -0.78 0.83
CA LYS A 10 10.31 -0.87 0.27
C LYS A 10 10.65 0.36 -0.56
N LEU A 11 9.69 0.83 -1.34
CA LEU A 11 9.89 2.03 -2.16
C LEU A 11 10.16 3.25 -1.29
N LEU A 12 9.42 3.39 -0.17
CA LEU A 12 9.65 4.48 0.76
C LEU A 12 11.07 4.41 1.35
N ILE A 13 11.50 3.21 1.72
CA ILE A 13 12.84 3.03 2.26
C ILE A 13 13.88 3.42 1.21
N ASP A 14 13.69 2.98 -0.03
CA ASP A 14 14.62 3.31 -1.12
C ASP A 14 14.71 4.81 -1.36
N ARG A 15 13.62 5.53 -1.10
CA ARG A 15 13.59 6.98 -1.30
C ARG A 15 13.83 7.76 -0.02
N ASP A 16 14.16 7.04 1.06
CA ASP A 16 14.46 7.66 2.34
C ASP A 16 13.27 8.47 2.85
N LEU A 17 12.07 7.92 2.67
CA LEU A 17 10.83 8.55 3.11
C LEU A 17 10.21 7.76 4.24
N LYS A 18 9.48 8.47 5.10
CA LYS A 18 8.73 7.86 6.18
C LYS A 18 7.26 7.84 5.83
N LYS A 19 6.48 7.05 6.58
CA LYS A 19 5.04 6.99 6.38
C LYS A 19 4.41 8.36 6.55
N LYS A 20 4.89 9.15 7.48
CA LYS A 20 4.40 10.51 7.68
C LYS A 20 4.64 11.36 6.44
N ASP A 21 5.82 11.22 5.84
CA ASP A 21 6.14 11.95 4.63
C ASP A 21 5.18 11.58 3.51
N LEU A 22 4.89 10.29 3.37
CA LEU A 22 3.94 9.82 2.37
C LEU A 22 2.56 10.42 2.58
N SER A 23 2.11 10.44 3.84
CA SER A 23 0.82 11.02 4.19
C SER A 23 0.73 12.47 3.72
N GLU A 24 1.77 13.24 3.95
CA GLU A 24 1.80 14.64 3.57
C GLU A 24 1.91 14.82 2.05
N MET A 25 2.77 14.05 1.43
CA MET A 25 2.96 14.16 -0.02
C MET A 25 1.72 13.76 -0.80
N ALA A 26 1.07 12.71 -0.38
CA ALA A 26 -0.10 12.20 -1.09
C ALA A 26 -1.40 12.86 -0.63
N GLY A 27 -1.36 13.60 0.45
CA GLY A 27 -2.56 14.24 0.98
C GLY A 27 -3.57 13.24 1.52
N ILE A 28 -3.09 12.19 2.16
CA ILE A 28 -3.97 11.16 2.75
C ILE A 28 -3.82 11.17 4.26
N SER A 29 -4.84 10.69 4.94
CA SER A 29 -4.87 10.71 6.39
C SER A 29 -4.01 9.62 7.00
N SER A 30 -3.68 9.81 8.28
CA SER A 30 -2.93 8.78 9.01
C SER A 30 -3.74 7.49 9.14
N THR A 31 -5.07 7.59 9.13
CA THR A 31 -5.93 6.42 9.15
C THR A 31 -5.72 5.57 7.91
N CYS A 32 -5.59 6.21 6.75
CA CYS A 32 -5.31 5.51 5.50
C CYS A 32 -3.95 4.82 5.56
N ILE A 33 -2.95 5.50 6.11
CA ILE A 33 -1.63 4.92 6.27
C ILE A 33 -1.69 3.69 7.16
N ALA A 34 -2.45 3.76 8.25
CA ALA A 34 -2.59 2.63 9.15
C ALA A 34 -3.25 1.43 8.46
N LYS A 35 -4.25 1.70 7.62
CA LYS A 35 -4.89 0.62 6.86
C LYS A 35 -3.92 -0.02 5.89
N LEU A 36 -3.12 0.78 5.23
CA LEU A 36 -2.08 0.26 4.34
C LEU A 36 -1.09 -0.62 5.11
N GLY A 37 -0.74 -0.20 6.31
CA GLY A 37 0.18 -0.96 7.15
C GLY A 37 -0.37 -2.32 7.56
N ARG A 38 -1.69 -2.47 7.57
CA ARG A 38 -2.34 -3.73 7.91
C ARG A 38 -2.79 -4.50 6.66
N ASN A 39 -2.40 -4.05 5.48
CA ASN A 39 -2.82 -4.63 4.20
C ASN A 39 -4.32 -4.66 4.04
N GLU A 40 -5.01 -3.66 4.60
CA GLU A 40 -6.45 -3.55 4.45
C GLU A 40 -6.80 -2.85 3.15
N ASN A 41 -8.02 -3.06 2.70
CA ASN A 41 -8.47 -2.41 1.48
C ASN A 41 -8.63 -0.92 1.70
N VAL A 42 -8.20 -0.14 0.71
CA VAL A 42 -8.39 1.30 0.70
C VAL A 42 -9.04 1.68 -0.62
N ASN A 43 -9.58 2.88 -0.65
CA ASN A 43 -10.17 3.42 -1.86
C ASN A 43 -9.09 3.56 -2.95
N THR A 44 -9.47 3.26 -4.19
CA THR A 44 -8.52 3.37 -5.30
C THR A 44 -8.00 4.78 -5.47
N ASN A 45 -8.78 5.79 -5.09
CA ASN A 45 -8.29 7.19 -5.13
C ASN A 45 -7.06 7.36 -4.25
N ILE A 46 -7.01 6.66 -3.12
CA ILE A 46 -5.84 6.71 -2.24
C ILE A 46 -4.62 6.16 -2.98
N LEU A 47 -4.81 5.07 -3.69
CA LEU A 47 -3.71 4.46 -4.45
C LEU A 47 -3.22 5.39 -5.55
N VAL A 48 -4.15 6.06 -6.24
CA VAL A 48 -3.80 7.03 -7.27
C VAL A 48 -3.01 8.18 -6.68
N LYS A 49 -3.43 8.68 -5.52
CA LYS A 49 -2.72 9.77 -4.86
C LYS A 49 -1.29 9.37 -4.49
N ILE A 50 -1.14 8.15 -4.02
CA ILE A 50 0.20 7.64 -3.67
C ILE A 50 1.06 7.53 -4.91
N CYS A 51 0.52 6.98 -6.00
CA CYS A 51 1.27 6.85 -7.24
C CYS A 51 1.68 8.20 -7.79
N ASN A 52 0.80 9.18 -7.72
CA ASN A 52 1.13 10.53 -8.18
C ASN A 52 2.21 11.17 -7.31
N ALA A 53 2.12 10.98 -6.00
CA ALA A 53 3.08 11.56 -5.08
C ALA A 53 4.47 10.96 -5.27
N LEU A 54 4.53 9.66 -5.53
CA LEU A 54 5.81 8.95 -5.68
C LEU A 54 6.24 8.81 -7.14
N GLU A 55 5.40 9.27 -8.06
CA GLU A 55 5.67 9.20 -9.51
C GLU A 55 6.00 7.78 -9.94
N CYS A 56 5.09 6.86 -9.60
CA CYS A 56 5.27 5.45 -9.90
C CYS A 56 3.94 4.84 -10.34
N ASP A 57 4.01 3.61 -10.79
CA ASP A 57 2.81 2.87 -11.19
C ASP A 57 2.24 2.10 -9.99
N ILE A 58 0.98 1.68 -10.14
CA ILE A 58 0.33 0.95 -9.06
C ILE A 58 1.04 -0.38 -8.76
N CYS A 59 1.62 -1.00 -9.76
CA CYS A 59 2.33 -2.26 -9.55
C CYS A 59 3.64 -2.08 -8.78
N ASP A 60 4.08 -0.83 -8.60
CA ASP A 60 5.26 -0.53 -7.80
C ASP A 60 4.94 -0.47 -6.31
N ILE A 61 3.65 -0.37 -5.94
CA ILE A 61 3.25 -0.22 -4.55
C ILE A 61 2.33 -1.35 -4.08
N LEU A 62 1.79 -2.13 -4.98
CA LEU A 62 0.74 -3.09 -4.68
C LEU A 62 1.01 -4.40 -5.39
N GLU A 63 0.77 -5.49 -4.71
CA GLU A 63 0.83 -6.81 -5.34
C GLU A 63 -0.15 -7.74 -4.69
N LEU A 64 -0.50 -8.79 -5.41
CA LEU A 64 -1.29 -9.87 -4.85
C LEU A 64 -0.35 -11.00 -4.49
N THR A 65 -0.48 -11.50 -3.27
CA THR A 65 0.34 -12.61 -2.81
C THR A 65 -0.54 -13.78 -2.45
N GLU A 66 -0.02 -14.96 -2.58
CA GLU A 66 -0.72 -16.13 -2.07
C GLU A 66 -0.48 -16.21 -0.60
N SER A 67 -1.57 -16.16 0.13
CA SER A 67 -1.47 -16.32 1.55
C SER A 67 -1.30 -17.81 1.82
N ALA A 68 -0.24 -18.12 2.41
CA ALA A 68 -0.05 -19.50 2.80
C ALA A 68 -1.13 -19.84 3.76
N SER A 69 -1.96 -20.42 3.56
CA SER A 69 -2.92 -20.67 4.48
C SER A 69 -4.14 -19.93 4.36
N GLU A 70 -4.05 -19.64 4.19
CA GLU A 70 -4.98 -19.05 4.35
C GLU A 70 -6.04 -19.46 4.17
N GLU A 71 -5.99 -19.64 4.41
CA GLU A 71 -6.65 -19.86 4.44
C GLU A 71 -7.43 -19.84 4.05
N GLY A 72 -7.51 -20.06 3.65
CA GLY A 72 -8.22 -20.10 3.21
C GLY A 72 -9.00 -19.98 2.83
N GLY A 73 -9.07 -19.93 2.65
CA GLY A 73 -9.81 -19.80 2.25
C GLY A 73 -10.60 -19.46 1.92
N ASN A 74 -10.66 -19.25 1.84
CA ASN A 74 -11.48 -18.96 1.52
C ASN A 74 -11.93 -18.63 0.79
N HIS A 75 -11.94 -18.61 0.40
CA HIS A 75 -12.39 -18.42 -0.38
C HIS A 75 -13.02 -18.22 -0.96
N GLU A 76 -13.09 -18.04 -1.16
CA GLU A 76 -13.60 -17.86 -1.82
C GLU A 76 -13.97 -17.96 -2.13
#